data_a94f6624f5fb5952a5bfc318dade2ce6
#
_entry.id   a94f6624f5fb5952a5bfc318dade2ce6
#
_cell.length_a   1.000
_cell.length_b   1.000
_cell.length_c   1.000
_cell.angle_alpha   90.00
_cell.angle_beta   90.00
_cell.angle_gamma   90.00
#
_symmetry.space_group_name_H-M   'P 1'
#
loop_
_entity.id
_entity.type
_entity.pdbx_description
1 polymer ?
#
loop_
_entity_poly.entity_id
_entity_poly.type
_entity_poly.pdbx_seq_one_letter_code
_entity_poly.pdbx_strand_id
1 'polypeptide(L)'
;MMSMIFRFSKCLIALSACAMLSAQAGEAFVGKTFPARDTLAPQAEESPDAKACLVGLIWKPVEFEVTVEAGSDPAMEGLVRFPSPKPNGVAQNDRVALEWYAAKDDSGNVIDAPAIVVVHESGSKMEVGRIFAKALHAQGLHAFMIQLPFYGARKPAGFKPDGRQVEATMRQGIVDVRRARDAVAALPHVDKTNIAVQGTSLGGFVTATTAGLDRGFASVHIMVAGGDLYELVANGQREAGKLREMLAEAGYTGDKLRDLFAAVEPLRLAHRLDPQTTWMYSATRDQVVPPAHANKLAEAAKLTDDHHTQLWADHYTGIIYVPVVVDSIAKHVKATQSTQ
;
A
#
# COMPACT_ATOMS: atom_id res chain seq x y z
N MET A 1 14.85 -20.08 60.70
CA MET A 1 15.39 -19.19 59.64
C MET A 1 15.82 -20.03 58.43
N MET A 2 14.92 -20.88 57.92
CA MET A 2 15.23 -21.84 56.84
C MET A 2 13.94 -22.25 56.08
N SER A 3 13.13 -21.28 55.66
CA SER A 3 11.89 -21.53 54.89
C SER A 3 11.54 -20.44 53.90
N MET A 4 12.52 -19.60 53.48
CA MET A 4 12.24 -18.46 52.57
C MET A 4 13.02 -18.48 51.25
N ILE A 5 13.82 -19.51 50.96
CA ILE A 5 14.68 -19.62 49.80
C ILE A 5 14.05 -20.43 48.62
N PHE A 6 12.98 -21.22 48.91
CA PHE A 6 12.40 -22.13 47.89
C PHE A 6 11.26 -21.57 47.05
N ARG A 7 10.83 -20.32 47.28
CA ARG A 7 9.73 -19.69 46.45
C ARG A 7 10.19 -18.83 45.29
N PHE A 8 11.45 -18.43 45.20
CA PHE A 8 11.97 -17.60 44.12
C PHE A 8 12.39 -18.36 42.84
N SER A 9 12.67 -19.67 42.97
CA SER A 9 13.17 -20.47 41.84
C SER A 9 12.06 -20.89 40.86
N LYS A 10 10.78 -20.95 41.28
CA LYS A 10 9.68 -21.34 40.40
C LYS A 10 9.13 -20.20 39.53
N CYS A 11 9.31 -18.94 39.94
CA CYS A 11 8.89 -17.78 39.13
C CYS A 11 9.85 -17.47 37.97
N LEU A 12 11.15 -17.73 38.12
CA LEU A 12 12.11 -17.49 37.03
C LEU A 12 11.98 -18.49 35.89
N ILE A 13 11.58 -19.73 36.17
CA ILE A 13 11.39 -20.75 35.11
C ILE A 13 10.12 -20.50 34.31
N ALA A 14 9.07 -19.95 34.92
CA ALA A 14 7.83 -19.60 34.21
C ALA A 14 7.98 -18.39 33.30
N LEU A 15 8.78 -17.37 33.66
CA LEU A 15 9.08 -16.24 32.83
C LEU A 15 9.97 -16.60 31.63
N SER A 16 10.92 -17.53 31.80
CA SER A 16 11.79 -17.99 30.70
C SER A 16 11.04 -18.86 29.69
N ALA A 17 10.06 -19.65 30.10
CA ALA A 17 9.20 -20.44 29.19
C ALA A 17 8.21 -19.58 28.41
N CYS A 18 7.67 -18.51 29.01
CA CYS A 18 6.78 -17.57 28.31
C CYS A 18 7.53 -16.72 27.26
N ALA A 19 8.79 -16.36 27.55
CA ALA A 19 9.63 -15.62 26.58
C ALA A 19 10.10 -16.51 25.41
N MET A 20 10.23 -17.83 25.59
CA MET A 20 10.57 -18.74 24.51
C MET A 20 9.36 -19.11 23.63
N LEU A 21 8.14 -19.11 24.16
CA LEU A 21 6.93 -19.36 23.38
C LEU A 21 6.56 -18.18 22.47
N SER A 22 6.88 -16.93 22.86
CA SER A 22 6.64 -15.76 22.01
C SER A 22 7.64 -15.59 20.86
N ALA A 23 8.82 -16.21 20.94
CA ALA A 23 9.82 -16.17 19.86
C ALA A 23 9.54 -17.19 18.75
N GLN A 24 8.75 -18.22 18.98
CA GLN A 24 8.46 -19.28 18.00
C GLN A 24 7.26 -18.98 17.09
N ALA A 25 6.38 -18.06 17.44
CA ALA A 25 5.20 -17.74 16.63
C ALA A 25 5.52 -17.00 15.31
N GLY A 26 6.61 -16.22 15.25
CA GLY A 26 7.01 -15.45 14.05
C GLY A 26 7.79 -16.25 13.00
N GLU A 27 8.18 -17.50 13.23
CA GLU A 27 8.96 -18.31 12.29
C GLU A 27 8.13 -19.28 11.43
N ALA A 28 6.81 -19.37 11.65
CA ALA A 28 5.98 -20.40 11.04
C ALA A 28 5.99 -20.39 9.51
N PHE A 29 6.19 -19.21 8.89
CA PHE A 29 6.15 -19.02 7.43
C PHE A 29 7.51 -18.65 6.82
N VAL A 30 8.48 -18.23 7.60
CA VAL A 30 9.82 -17.86 7.14
C VAL A 30 10.49 -19.06 6.43
N GLY A 31 11.06 -18.80 5.25
CA GLY A 31 11.67 -19.80 4.39
C GLY A 31 10.69 -20.60 3.52
N LYS A 32 9.39 -20.37 3.63
CA LYS A 32 8.38 -21.04 2.79
C LYS A 32 8.14 -20.29 1.49
N THR A 33 7.75 -21.06 0.47
CA THR A 33 7.34 -20.56 -0.86
C THR A 33 5.93 -21.02 -1.15
N PHE A 34 5.13 -20.12 -1.72
CA PHE A 34 3.72 -20.34 -2.06
C PHE A 34 3.51 -20.06 -3.55
N PRO A 35 2.88 -20.97 -4.32
CA PRO A 35 2.52 -20.71 -5.70
C PRO A 35 1.41 -19.66 -5.76
N ALA A 36 1.53 -18.72 -6.67
CA ALA A 36 0.56 -17.65 -6.92
C ALA A 36 0.33 -17.51 -8.42
N ARG A 37 -0.77 -16.84 -8.78
CA ARG A 37 -1.12 -16.55 -10.17
C ARG A 37 -1.74 -15.16 -10.26
N ASP A 38 -1.36 -14.41 -11.30
CA ASP A 38 -2.04 -13.15 -11.62
C ASP A 38 -3.51 -13.36 -11.95
N THR A 39 -4.37 -12.54 -11.33
CA THR A 39 -5.82 -12.48 -11.60
C THR A 39 -6.22 -11.21 -12.32
N LEU A 40 -5.26 -10.44 -12.84
CA LEU A 40 -5.54 -9.19 -13.55
C LEU A 40 -6.50 -9.44 -14.72
N ALA A 41 -7.68 -8.81 -14.66
CA ALA A 41 -8.75 -8.93 -15.67
C ALA A 41 -9.27 -7.52 -16.04
N PRO A 42 -8.56 -6.78 -16.89
CA PRO A 42 -8.93 -5.43 -17.24
C PRO A 42 -10.33 -5.37 -17.85
N GLN A 43 -11.15 -4.45 -17.36
CA GLN A 43 -12.46 -4.19 -17.94
C GLN A 43 -12.32 -3.47 -19.31
N ALA A 44 -13.33 -3.61 -20.15
CA ALA A 44 -13.42 -2.85 -21.40
C ALA A 44 -13.35 -1.35 -21.12
N GLU A 45 -12.74 -0.62 -22.04
CA GLU A 45 -12.52 0.82 -21.91
C GLU A 45 -12.81 1.52 -23.22
N GLU A 46 -13.54 2.63 -23.18
CA GLU A 46 -13.88 3.41 -24.38
C GLU A 46 -13.12 4.75 -24.46
N SER A 47 -12.76 5.34 -23.30
CA SER A 47 -12.02 6.60 -23.25
C SER A 47 -10.62 6.44 -23.86
N PRO A 48 -10.26 7.26 -24.87
CA PRO A 48 -8.92 7.23 -25.47
C PRO A 48 -7.81 7.50 -24.45
N ASP A 49 -8.05 8.42 -23.51
CA ASP A 49 -7.09 8.80 -22.47
C ASP A 49 -6.85 7.67 -21.47
N ALA A 50 -7.92 6.98 -21.05
CA ALA A 50 -7.81 5.82 -20.20
C ALA A 50 -7.10 4.66 -20.93
N LYS A 51 -7.44 4.40 -22.19
CA LYS A 51 -6.72 3.40 -23.02
C LYS A 51 -5.23 3.68 -23.09
N ALA A 52 -4.84 4.94 -23.34
CA ALA A 52 -3.43 5.34 -23.38
C ALA A 52 -2.71 5.12 -22.04
N CYS A 53 -3.36 5.41 -20.90
CA CYS A 53 -2.83 5.14 -19.56
C CYS A 53 -2.67 3.63 -19.34
N LEU A 54 -3.69 2.83 -19.66
CA LEU A 54 -3.71 1.38 -19.45
C LEU A 54 -2.63 0.63 -20.25
N VAL A 55 -2.27 1.07 -21.46
CA VAL A 55 -1.25 0.41 -22.30
C VAL A 55 0.05 0.14 -21.57
N GLY A 56 0.48 1.03 -20.67
CA GLY A 56 1.70 0.85 -19.89
C GLY A 56 1.53 0.14 -18.55
N LEU A 57 0.29 -0.21 -18.16
CA LEU A 57 -0.08 -0.71 -16.83
C LEU A 57 -0.70 -2.12 -16.87
N ILE A 58 -1.05 -2.62 -18.04
CA ILE A 58 -1.61 -3.97 -18.20
C ILE A 58 -0.50 -4.93 -18.61
N TRP A 59 -0.54 -6.14 -18.05
CA TRP A 59 0.37 -7.23 -18.41
C TRP A 59 -0.40 -8.53 -18.60
N LYS A 60 0.24 -9.51 -19.28
CA LYS A 60 -0.32 -10.84 -19.43
C LYS A 60 -0.20 -11.60 -18.11
N PRO A 61 -1.29 -12.12 -17.54
CA PRO A 61 -1.26 -12.93 -16.33
C PRO A 61 -0.36 -14.16 -16.45
N VAL A 62 0.48 -14.39 -15.44
CA VAL A 62 1.39 -15.52 -15.33
C VAL A 62 1.32 -16.13 -13.93
N GLU A 63 1.83 -17.34 -13.79
CA GLU A 63 2.13 -17.95 -12.49
C GLU A 63 3.44 -17.38 -11.95
N PHE A 64 3.54 -17.23 -10.63
CA PHE A 64 4.73 -16.74 -9.96
C PHE A 64 4.84 -17.31 -8.55
N GLU A 65 5.99 -17.16 -7.93
CA GLU A 65 6.25 -17.64 -6.57
C GLU A 65 6.26 -16.46 -5.58
N VAL A 66 5.68 -16.71 -4.42
CA VAL A 66 5.70 -15.84 -3.24
C VAL A 66 6.54 -16.51 -2.16
N THR A 67 7.60 -15.85 -1.69
CA THR A 67 8.45 -16.33 -0.61
C THR A 67 8.30 -15.46 0.62
N VAL A 68 8.47 -16.03 1.81
CA VAL A 68 8.49 -15.29 3.07
C VAL A 68 9.90 -15.34 3.64
N GLU A 69 10.52 -14.17 3.79
CA GLU A 69 11.85 -13.99 4.41
C GLU A 69 11.68 -13.49 5.84
N ALA A 70 12.73 -13.59 6.65
CA ALA A 70 12.73 -13.00 7.99
C ALA A 70 12.53 -11.47 7.91
N GLY A 71 11.64 -10.94 8.72
CA GLY A 71 11.43 -9.50 8.87
C GLY A 71 12.55 -8.82 9.67
N SER A 72 12.73 -7.52 9.49
CA SER A 72 13.66 -6.71 10.27
C SER A 72 13.06 -6.16 11.57
N ASP A 73 11.74 -6.19 11.73
CA ASP A 73 10.98 -5.76 12.91
C ASP A 73 10.37 -7.01 13.56
N PRO A 74 10.55 -7.24 14.87
CA PRO A 74 9.94 -8.37 15.59
C PRO A 74 8.42 -8.42 15.54
N ALA A 75 7.76 -7.29 15.23
CA ALA A 75 6.31 -7.24 15.07
C ALA A 75 5.84 -7.82 13.73
N MET A 76 6.74 -8.04 12.76
CA MET A 76 6.41 -8.65 11.48
C MET A 76 6.36 -10.18 11.59
N GLU A 77 5.41 -10.81 10.92
CA GLU A 77 5.40 -12.25 10.65
C GLU A 77 6.50 -12.63 9.63
N GLY A 78 6.82 -11.72 8.73
CA GLY A 78 7.88 -11.85 7.76
C GLY A 78 7.88 -10.77 6.70
N LEU A 79 8.85 -10.85 5.80
CA LEU A 79 8.95 -10.03 4.60
C LEU A 79 8.53 -10.88 3.39
N VAL A 80 7.36 -10.61 2.85
CA VAL A 80 6.81 -11.31 1.69
C VAL A 80 7.48 -10.79 0.42
N ARG A 81 7.97 -11.67 -0.45
CA ARG A 81 8.71 -11.33 -1.66
C ARG A 81 8.14 -12.03 -2.88
N PHE A 82 8.04 -11.30 -3.98
CA PHE A 82 7.60 -11.83 -5.29
C PHE A 82 8.19 -10.98 -6.43
N PRO A 83 8.23 -11.49 -7.68
CA PRO A 83 8.75 -10.74 -8.83
C PRO A 83 7.80 -9.63 -9.24
N SER A 84 8.33 -8.46 -9.62
CA SER A 84 7.55 -7.39 -10.26
C SER A 84 6.99 -7.86 -11.60
N PRO A 85 5.72 -7.57 -11.96
CA PRO A 85 5.20 -7.85 -13.31
C PRO A 85 5.80 -6.92 -14.37
N LYS A 86 6.44 -5.83 -13.94
CA LYS A 86 7.09 -4.84 -14.81
C LYS A 86 8.50 -4.53 -14.31
N PRO A 87 9.46 -5.47 -14.47
CA PRO A 87 10.83 -5.25 -14.01
C PRO A 87 11.49 -4.09 -14.76
N ASN A 88 12.34 -3.33 -14.05
CA ASN A 88 13.11 -2.22 -14.63
C ASN A 88 14.59 -2.57 -14.85
N GLY A 89 15.00 -3.82 -14.60
CA GLY A 89 16.36 -4.33 -14.80
C GLY A 89 17.27 -4.19 -13.58
N VAL A 90 16.76 -3.70 -12.43
CA VAL A 90 17.47 -3.64 -11.16
C VAL A 90 16.99 -4.80 -10.27
N ALA A 91 17.72 -5.90 -10.22
CA ALA A 91 17.29 -7.15 -9.59
C ALA A 91 16.78 -6.99 -8.15
N GLN A 92 17.43 -6.15 -7.32
CA GLN A 92 17.00 -5.89 -5.96
C GLN A 92 15.64 -5.16 -5.93
N ASN A 93 15.43 -4.19 -6.83
CA ASN A 93 14.17 -3.45 -6.94
C ASN A 93 13.06 -4.30 -7.56
N ASP A 94 13.38 -5.16 -8.53
CA ASP A 94 12.42 -5.97 -9.26
C ASP A 94 11.86 -7.14 -8.44
N ARG A 95 12.43 -7.38 -7.26
CA ARG A 95 11.90 -8.27 -6.24
C ARG A 95 11.09 -7.45 -5.22
N VAL A 96 9.78 -7.42 -5.40
CA VAL A 96 8.84 -6.67 -4.55
C VAL A 96 8.92 -7.16 -3.11
N ALA A 97 8.65 -6.30 -2.15
CA ALA A 97 8.69 -6.58 -0.72
C ALA A 97 7.46 -6.03 -0.01
N LEU A 98 6.81 -6.86 0.83
CA LEU A 98 5.77 -6.41 1.75
C LEU A 98 6.13 -6.82 3.18
N GLU A 99 5.99 -5.88 4.10
CA GLU A 99 6.06 -6.11 5.54
C GLU A 99 4.72 -6.72 5.99
N TRP A 100 4.73 -7.98 6.43
CA TRP A 100 3.52 -8.68 6.85
C TRP A 100 3.32 -8.59 8.37
N TYR A 101 2.21 -8.02 8.79
CA TYR A 101 1.71 -7.99 10.17
C TYR A 101 0.46 -8.90 10.21
N ALA A 102 0.63 -10.13 10.71
CA ALA A 102 -0.41 -11.15 10.66
C ALA A 102 -1.48 -10.96 11.74
N ALA A 103 -2.76 -11.12 11.39
CA ALA A 103 -3.83 -11.20 12.36
C ALA A 103 -3.62 -12.39 13.29
N LYS A 104 -3.76 -12.19 14.62
CA LYS A 104 -3.49 -13.20 15.65
C LYS A 104 -4.60 -13.24 16.69
N ASP A 105 -4.81 -14.42 17.25
CA ASP A 105 -5.65 -14.61 18.44
C ASP A 105 -4.93 -14.17 19.73
N ASP A 106 -5.63 -14.20 20.85
CA ASP A 106 -5.09 -13.85 22.17
C ASP A 106 -3.92 -14.76 22.61
N SER A 107 -3.77 -15.92 21.99
CA SER A 107 -2.67 -16.87 22.23
C SER A 107 -1.46 -16.61 21.32
N GLY A 108 -1.57 -15.66 20.37
CA GLY A 108 -0.52 -15.31 19.43
C GLY A 108 -0.48 -16.17 18.16
N ASN A 109 -1.47 -17.07 17.95
CA ASN A 109 -1.57 -17.87 16.73
C ASN A 109 -2.13 -17.03 15.59
N VAL A 110 -1.62 -17.23 14.37
CA VAL A 110 -2.17 -16.61 13.17
C VAL A 110 -3.54 -17.21 12.87
N ILE A 111 -4.51 -16.34 12.61
CA ILE A 111 -5.92 -16.71 12.38
C ILE A 111 -6.39 -16.33 10.98
N ASP A 112 -7.43 -17.00 10.49
CA ASP A 112 -8.08 -16.63 9.23
C ASP A 112 -8.75 -15.25 9.38
N ALA A 113 -8.37 -14.31 8.49
CA ALA A 113 -8.87 -12.93 8.53
C ALA A 113 -8.82 -12.26 7.16
N PRO A 114 -9.61 -11.18 6.93
CA PRO A 114 -9.43 -10.30 5.79
C PRO A 114 -8.05 -9.67 5.76
N ALA A 115 -7.61 -9.25 4.57
CA ALA A 115 -6.32 -8.62 4.39
C ALA A 115 -6.42 -7.21 3.81
N ILE A 116 -5.37 -6.42 4.06
CA ILE A 116 -5.23 -5.10 3.48
C ILE A 116 -3.79 -4.84 3.03
N VAL A 117 -3.62 -4.41 1.77
CA VAL A 117 -2.35 -3.92 1.25
C VAL A 117 -2.25 -2.43 1.58
N VAL A 118 -1.22 -2.04 2.32
CA VAL A 118 -0.95 -0.65 2.71
C VAL A 118 0.15 -0.08 1.83
N VAL A 119 -0.13 1.01 1.11
CA VAL A 119 0.79 1.69 0.22
C VAL A 119 1.29 2.97 0.89
N HIS A 120 2.59 3.02 1.19
CA HIS A 120 3.19 4.07 1.99
C HIS A 120 3.34 5.41 1.26
N GLU A 121 3.57 6.48 2.02
CA GLU A 121 3.89 7.82 1.59
C GLU A 121 5.30 7.94 0.96
N SER A 122 5.66 9.13 0.46
CA SER A 122 6.98 9.40 -0.15
C SER A 122 8.16 9.46 0.85
N GLY A 123 7.90 9.37 2.15
CA GLY A 123 8.94 9.39 3.18
C GLY A 123 9.88 8.18 3.08
N SER A 124 11.20 8.42 3.08
CA SER A 124 12.21 7.35 2.91
C SER A 124 12.16 6.26 3.98
N LYS A 125 11.60 6.57 5.16
CA LYS A 125 11.42 5.63 6.27
C LYS A 125 10.07 4.92 6.24
N MET A 126 9.14 5.32 5.36
CA MET A 126 7.81 4.73 5.25
C MET A 126 7.03 4.70 6.58
N GLU A 127 7.19 5.74 7.40
CA GLU A 127 6.70 5.77 8.79
C GLU A 127 5.18 5.73 8.86
N VAL A 128 4.50 6.52 8.00
CA VAL A 128 3.04 6.59 7.96
C VAL A 128 2.45 5.25 7.49
N GLY A 129 3.04 4.65 6.45
CA GLY A 129 2.64 3.31 5.99
C GLY A 129 2.73 2.26 7.10
N ARG A 130 3.83 2.25 7.88
CA ARG A 130 3.97 1.34 9.03
C ARG A 130 2.99 1.62 10.16
N ILE A 131 2.69 2.91 10.44
CA ILE A 131 1.65 3.28 11.41
C ILE A 131 0.30 2.70 10.99
N PHE A 132 -0.12 2.87 9.72
CA PHE A 132 -1.36 2.30 9.20
C PHE A 132 -1.35 0.77 9.27
N ALA A 133 -0.27 0.11 8.81
CA ALA A 133 -0.19 -1.35 8.82
C ALA A 133 -0.31 -1.93 10.23
N LYS A 134 0.43 -1.38 11.21
CA LYS A 134 0.36 -1.80 12.61
C LYS A 134 -1.01 -1.51 13.25
N ALA A 135 -1.61 -0.36 12.93
CA ALA A 135 -2.92 -0.01 13.46
C ALA A 135 -4.05 -0.87 12.88
N LEU A 136 -4.01 -1.19 11.58
CA LEU A 136 -4.96 -2.10 10.93
C LEU A 136 -4.79 -3.55 11.37
N HIS A 137 -3.54 -3.99 11.58
CA HIS A 137 -3.26 -5.28 12.24
C HIS A 137 -3.90 -5.36 13.63
N ALA A 138 -3.77 -4.30 14.45
CA ALA A 138 -4.40 -4.24 15.77
C ALA A 138 -5.94 -4.29 15.71
N GLN A 139 -6.54 -4.00 14.56
CA GLN A 139 -7.98 -4.20 14.28
C GLN A 139 -8.31 -5.63 13.83
N GLY A 140 -7.37 -6.56 13.86
CA GLY A 140 -7.59 -7.97 13.49
C GLY A 140 -7.55 -8.23 11.99
N LEU A 141 -6.89 -7.39 11.20
CA LEU A 141 -6.65 -7.62 9.78
C LEU A 141 -5.22 -8.14 9.54
N HIS A 142 -5.03 -8.98 8.53
CA HIS A 142 -3.69 -9.17 7.97
C HIS A 142 -3.30 -7.89 7.23
N ALA A 143 -2.30 -7.17 7.72
CA ALA A 143 -1.82 -5.95 7.09
C ALA A 143 -0.47 -6.19 6.38
N PHE A 144 -0.39 -5.77 5.12
CA PHE A 144 0.77 -5.94 4.26
C PHE A 144 1.24 -4.58 3.76
N MET A 145 2.28 -3.99 4.35
CA MET A 145 2.82 -2.73 3.86
C MET A 145 3.80 -2.99 2.72
N ILE A 146 3.40 -2.63 1.50
CA ILE A 146 4.26 -2.74 0.33
C ILE A 146 5.36 -1.67 0.37
N GLN A 147 6.60 -2.07 0.09
CA GLN A 147 7.69 -1.15 -0.18
C GLN A 147 7.68 -0.81 -1.67
N LEU A 148 7.36 0.42 -2.01
CA LEU A 148 7.35 0.91 -3.40
C LEU A 148 8.74 0.79 -4.05
N PRO A 149 8.85 0.86 -5.39
CA PRO A 149 10.14 0.77 -6.07
C PRO A 149 11.20 1.72 -5.49
N PHE A 150 12.40 1.18 -5.22
CA PHE A 150 13.54 1.88 -4.62
C PHE A 150 13.36 2.33 -3.16
N TYR A 151 12.40 1.75 -2.43
CA TYR A 151 12.27 1.92 -0.98
C TYR A 151 12.72 0.66 -0.22
N GLY A 152 13.13 0.84 1.03
CA GLY A 152 13.44 -0.24 1.96
C GLY A 152 14.36 -1.32 1.40
N ALA A 153 13.94 -2.58 1.46
CA ALA A 153 14.68 -3.74 0.96
C ALA A 153 14.86 -3.76 -0.57
N ARG A 154 14.08 -2.94 -1.29
CA ARG A 154 14.16 -2.80 -2.75
C ARG A 154 15.18 -1.76 -3.21
N LYS A 155 15.74 -0.98 -2.29
CA LYS A 155 16.69 0.10 -2.61
C LYS A 155 18.12 -0.42 -2.65
N PRO A 156 18.80 -0.41 -3.82
CA PRO A 156 20.21 -0.76 -3.89
C PRO A 156 21.09 0.22 -3.11
N ALA A 157 22.21 -0.27 -2.60
CA ALA A 157 23.21 0.60 -1.97
C ALA A 157 23.67 1.67 -2.96
N GLY A 158 23.76 2.91 -2.50
CA GLY A 158 24.19 4.03 -3.34
C GLY A 158 23.17 4.53 -4.37
N PHE A 159 21.96 3.96 -4.42
CA PHE A 159 20.91 4.43 -5.34
C PHE A 159 20.60 5.91 -5.11
N LYS A 160 20.58 6.67 -6.20
CA LYS A 160 20.15 8.07 -6.24
C LYS A 160 18.94 8.18 -7.17
N PRO A 161 17.89 8.89 -6.76
CA PRO A 161 16.75 9.17 -7.64
C PRO A 161 17.20 9.89 -8.91
N ASP A 162 16.57 9.51 -10.05
CA ASP A 162 16.84 10.10 -11.35
C ASP A 162 15.48 10.43 -12.02
N GLY A 163 15.31 11.68 -12.44
CA GLY A 163 14.10 12.15 -13.12
C GLY A 163 13.71 11.32 -14.35
N ARG A 164 14.71 10.76 -15.06
CA ARG A 164 14.48 9.90 -16.24
C ARG A 164 13.80 8.57 -15.91
N GLN A 165 13.82 8.16 -14.64
CA GLN A 165 13.22 6.89 -14.18
C GLN A 165 11.83 7.08 -13.54
N VAL A 166 11.37 8.31 -13.34
CA VAL A 166 10.15 8.60 -12.56
C VAL A 166 8.94 7.90 -13.17
N GLU A 167 8.70 8.00 -14.48
CA GLU A 167 7.57 7.36 -15.14
C GLU A 167 7.62 5.82 -14.98
N ALA A 168 8.77 5.21 -15.28
CA ALA A 168 8.94 3.76 -15.16
C ALA A 168 8.75 3.29 -13.70
N THR A 169 9.26 4.06 -12.74
CA THR A 169 9.14 3.78 -11.30
C THR A 169 7.68 3.88 -10.84
N MET A 170 6.95 4.91 -11.27
CA MET A 170 5.53 5.05 -10.95
C MET A 170 4.69 3.92 -11.56
N ARG A 171 4.90 3.61 -12.85
CA ARG A 171 4.23 2.49 -13.52
C ARG A 171 4.53 1.15 -12.81
N GLN A 172 5.79 0.91 -12.44
CA GLN A 172 6.17 -0.28 -11.68
C GLN A 172 5.45 -0.33 -10.32
N GLY A 173 5.39 0.77 -9.57
CA GLY A 173 4.68 0.83 -8.29
C GLY A 173 3.20 0.46 -8.44
N ILE A 174 2.52 0.99 -9.45
CA ILE A 174 1.09 0.70 -9.73
C ILE A 174 0.86 -0.80 -10.00
N VAL A 175 1.65 -1.39 -10.88
CA VAL A 175 1.47 -2.81 -11.24
C VAL A 175 1.92 -3.76 -10.12
N ASP A 176 2.93 -3.37 -9.33
CA ASP A 176 3.39 -4.12 -8.16
C ASP A 176 2.31 -4.17 -7.07
N VAL A 177 1.62 -3.04 -6.81
CA VAL A 177 0.49 -3.00 -5.87
C VAL A 177 -0.66 -3.89 -6.35
N ARG A 178 -0.95 -3.93 -7.67
CA ARG A 178 -1.98 -4.84 -8.17
C ARG A 178 -1.57 -6.31 -8.03
N ARG A 179 -0.31 -6.69 -8.36
CA ARG A 179 0.20 -8.06 -8.14
C ARG A 179 0.28 -8.41 -6.65
N ALA A 180 0.52 -7.43 -5.78
CA ALA A 180 0.55 -7.66 -4.33
C ALA A 180 -0.77 -8.26 -3.82
N ARG A 181 -1.92 -7.87 -4.39
CA ARG A 181 -3.22 -8.50 -4.09
C ARG A 181 -3.18 -10.01 -4.34
N ASP A 182 -2.61 -10.45 -5.45
CA ASP A 182 -2.56 -11.87 -5.82
C ASP A 182 -1.50 -12.62 -5.01
N ALA A 183 -0.38 -11.97 -4.69
CA ALA A 183 0.64 -12.51 -3.79
C ALA A 183 0.09 -12.71 -2.36
N VAL A 184 -0.67 -11.76 -1.84
CA VAL A 184 -1.32 -11.84 -0.54
C VAL A 184 -2.39 -12.94 -0.52
N ALA A 185 -3.17 -13.09 -1.60
CA ALA A 185 -4.18 -14.14 -1.74
C ALA A 185 -3.60 -15.58 -1.73
N ALA A 186 -2.32 -15.75 -2.00
CA ALA A 186 -1.65 -17.04 -1.98
C ALA A 186 -1.17 -17.46 -0.58
N LEU A 187 -1.16 -16.53 0.39
CA LEU A 187 -0.67 -16.80 1.74
C LEU A 187 -1.73 -17.52 2.57
N PRO A 188 -1.31 -18.39 3.50
CA PRO A 188 -2.24 -19.06 4.41
C PRO A 188 -2.92 -18.06 5.33
N HIS A 189 -4.12 -18.42 5.81
CA HIS A 189 -4.96 -17.64 6.71
C HIS A 189 -5.46 -16.29 6.14
N VAL A 190 -5.15 -15.96 4.89
CA VAL A 190 -5.73 -14.78 4.23
C VAL A 190 -7.06 -15.16 3.59
N ASP A 191 -8.11 -14.41 3.93
CA ASP A 191 -9.36 -14.45 3.17
C ASP A 191 -9.13 -13.81 1.80
N LYS A 192 -8.90 -14.68 0.80
CA LYS A 192 -8.58 -14.27 -0.58
C LYS A 192 -9.73 -13.53 -1.29
N THR A 193 -10.95 -13.61 -0.76
CA THR A 193 -12.13 -12.93 -1.29
C THR A 193 -12.25 -11.50 -0.76
N ASN A 194 -11.61 -11.22 0.39
CA ASN A 194 -11.67 -9.92 1.05
C ASN A 194 -10.26 -9.32 1.26
N ILE A 195 -9.67 -8.82 0.19
CA ILE A 195 -8.38 -8.12 0.19
C ILE A 195 -8.62 -6.68 -0.20
N ALA A 196 -8.41 -5.77 0.74
CA ALA A 196 -8.52 -4.32 0.57
C ALA A 196 -7.18 -3.68 0.17
N VAL A 197 -7.22 -2.41 -0.25
CA VAL A 197 -6.03 -1.58 -0.44
C VAL A 197 -6.21 -0.21 0.21
N GLN A 198 -5.18 0.27 0.89
CA GLN A 198 -5.11 1.62 1.45
C GLN A 198 -3.82 2.29 1.00
N GLY A 199 -3.89 3.57 0.59
CA GLY A 199 -2.69 4.33 0.27
C GLY A 199 -2.73 5.75 0.78
N THR A 200 -1.56 6.27 1.19
CA THR A 200 -1.40 7.61 1.75
C THR A 200 -0.47 8.45 0.87
N SER A 201 -0.88 9.67 0.49
CA SER A 201 -0.07 10.63 -0.30
C SER A 201 0.44 9.98 -1.59
N LEU A 202 1.74 9.80 -1.80
CA LEU A 202 2.28 9.04 -2.94
C LEU A 202 1.57 7.69 -3.10
N GLY A 203 1.41 6.94 -2.00
CA GLY A 203 0.68 5.67 -1.99
C GLY A 203 -0.79 5.82 -2.38
N GLY A 204 -1.41 6.96 -2.06
CA GLY A 204 -2.79 7.26 -2.44
C GLY A 204 -2.97 7.44 -3.95
N PHE A 205 -2.04 8.14 -4.62
CA PHE A 205 -2.03 8.23 -6.09
C PHE A 205 -1.83 6.87 -6.75
N VAL A 206 -0.87 6.10 -6.26
CA VAL A 206 -0.61 4.72 -6.72
C VAL A 206 -1.86 3.85 -6.53
N THR A 207 -2.49 3.91 -5.35
CA THR A 207 -3.70 3.14 -5.02
C THR A 207 -4.88 3.49 -5.94
N ALA A 208 -5.13 4.78 -6.16
CA ALA A 208 -6.22 5.23 -7.05
C ALA A 208 -6.05 4.71 -8.48
N THR A 209 -4.83 4.83 -9.03
CA THR A 209 -4.53 4.33 -10.38
C THR A 209 -4.60 2.80 -10.43
N THR A 210 -4.06 2.11 -9.43
CA THR A 210 -4.08 0.63 -9.34
C THR A 210 -5.50 0.08 -9.30
N ALA A 211 -6.37 0.65 -8.48
CA ALA A 211 -7.75 0.20 -8.34
C ALA A 211 -8.56 0.35 -9.64
N GLY A 212 -8.21 1.36 -10.46
CA GLY A 212 -8.80 1.57 -11.78
C GLY A 212 -8.38 0.55 -12.86
N LEU A 213 -7.43 -0.35 -12.59
CA LEU A 213 -7.01 -1.35 -13.59
C LEU A 213 -8.10 -2.40 -13.86
N ASP A 214 -8.65 -3.02 -12.81
CA ASP A 214 -9.59 -4.14 -12.96
C ASP A 214 -10.57 -4.36 -11.79
N ARG A 215 -10.64 -3.45 -10.82
CA ARG A 215 -11.42 -3.62 -9.57
C ARG A 215 -11.05 -4.89 -8.80
N GLY A 216 -9.76 -5.27 -8.80
CA GLY A 216 -9.30 -6.51 -8.17
C GLY A 216 -9.31 -6.50 -6.64
N PHE A 217 -9.45 -5.33 -5.99
CA PHE A 217 -9.55 -5.19 -4.54
C PHE A 217 -11.01 -5.13 -4.08
N ALA A 218 -11.30 -5.75 -2.94
CA ALA A 218 -12.63 -5.77 -2.34
C ALA A 218 -13.07 -4.38 -1.85
N SER A 219 -12.12 -3.57 -1.35
CA SER A 219 -12.36 -2.16 -1.02
C SER A 219 -11.09 -1.32 -1.19
N VAL A 220 -11.27 -0.01 -1.41
CA VAL A 220 -10.21 0.95 -1.75
C VAL A 220 -10.29 2.16 -0.84
N HIS A 221 -9.17 2.51 -0.20
CA HIS A 221 -9.10 3.62 0.75
C HIS A 221 -7.95 4.56 0.37
N ILE A 222 -8.28 5.78 -0.07
CA ILE A 222 -7.34 6.77 -0.59
C ILE A 222 -7.23 7.91 0.41
N MET A 223 -6.02 8.17 0.93
CA MET A 223 -5.79 9.21 1.93
C MET A 223 -4.82 10.28 1.42
N VAL A 224 -5.19 11.55 1.60
CA VAL A 224 -4.43 12.77 1.24
C VAL A 224 -3.77 12.70 -0.14
N ALA A 225 -4.56 12.26 -1.11
CA ALA A 225 -4.20 12.18 -2.53
C ALA A 225 -5.31 12.75 -3.39
N GLY A 226 -5.08 12.85 -4.70
CA GLY A 226 -6.04 13.44 -5.62
C GLY A 226 -5.71 13.07 -7.07
N GLY A 227 -6.04 13.93 -7.99
CA GLY A 227 -5.71 13.82 -9.40
C GLY A 227 -5.13 15.11 -9.97
N ASP A 228 -4.93 15.12 -11.29
CA ASP A 228 -4.30 16.24 -12.00
C ASP A 228 -2.82 16.40 -11.57
N LEU A 229 -2.08 15.30 -11.71
CA LEU A 229 -0.67 15.21 -11.30
C LEU A 229 0.21 16.25 -12.01
N TYR A 230 -0.09 16.54 -13.28
CA TYR A 230 0.64 17.57 -14.02
C TYR A 230 0.53 18.93 -13.32
N GLU A 231 -0.69 19.40 -13.03
CA GLU A 231 -0.91 20.69 -12.36
C GLU A 231 -0.32 20.69 -10.95
N LEU A 232 -0.47 19.56 -10.22
CA LEU A 232 0.08 19.38 -8.88
C LEU A 232 1.60 19.57 -8.88
N VAL A 233 2.33 18.98 -9.85
CA VAL A 233 3.79 19.09 -9.91
C VAL A 233 4.24 20.39 -10.56
N ALA A 234 3.57 20.85 -11.60
CA ALA A 234 3.90 22.09 -12.30
C ALA A 234 3.82 23.33 -11.38
N ASN A 235 2.79 23.37 -10.51
CA ASN A 235 2.49 24.53 -9.67
C ASN A 235 2.68 24.29 -8.17
N GLY A 236 2.90 23.03 -7.76
CA GLY A 236 3.06 22.65 -6.37
C GLY A 236 4.38 23.15 -5.74
N GLN A 237 4.36 23.24 -4.43
CA GLN A 237 5.51 23.64 -3.60
C GLN A 237 6.07 22.42 -2.84
N ARG A 238 7.13 22.62 -2.03
CA ARG A 238 7.76 21.61 -1.18
C ARG A 238 8.18 20.37 -1.99
N GLU A 239 7.61 19.19 -1.70
CA GLU A 239 7.96 17.93 -2.35
C GLU A 239 7.68 17.95 -3.85
N ALA A 240 6.55 18.53 -4.27
CA ALA A 240 6.21 18.72 -5.68
C ALA A 240 7.22 19.64 -6.39
N GLY A 241 7.68 20.71 -5.72
CA GLY A 241 8.74 21.59 -6.24
C GLY A 241 10.06 20.86 -6.46
N LYS A 242 10.49 20.05 -5.49
CA LYS A 242 11.71 19.23 -5.61
C LYS A 242 11.61 18.20 -6.74
N LEU A 243 10.46 17.55 -6.87
CA LEU A 243 10.19 16.62 -7.96
C LEU A 243 10.26 17.34 -9.31
N ARG A 244 9.63 18.51 -9.44
CA ARG A 244 9.69 19.34 -10.65
C ARG A 244 11.11 19.72 -11.03
N GLU A 245 11.93 20.14 -10.08
CA GLU A 245 13.35 20.47 -10.31
C GLU A 245 14.13 19.26 -10.85
N MET A 246 14.01 18.11 -10.19
CA MET A 246 14.65 16.86 -10.62
C MET A 246 14.18 16.43 -12.03
N LEU A 247 12.89 16.58 -12.35
CA LEU A 247 12.34 16.28 -13.65
C LEU A 247 12.83 17.26 -14.71
N ALA A 248 12.93 18.57 -14.40
CA ALA A 248 13.45 19.58 -15.29
C ALA A 248 14.93 19.33 -15.64
N GLU A 249 15.76 18.96 -14.65
CA GLU A 249 17.16 18.55 -14.85
C GLU A 249 17.26 17.33 -15.78
N ALA A 250 16.29 16.43 -15.77
CA ALA A 250 16.18 15.27 -16.66
C ALA A 250 15.55 15.60 -18.03
N GLY A 251 15.17 16.87 -18.28
CA GLY A 251 14.60 17.34 -19.55
C GLY A 251 13.08 17.18 -19.67
N TYR A 252 12.38 16.91 -18.56
CA TYR A 252 10.90 16.84 -18.51
C TYR A 252 10.34 18.21 -18.13
N THR A 253 10.01 19.01 -19.13
CA THR A 253 9.34 20.32 -19.00
C THR A 253 8.19 20.43 -19.99
N GLY A 254 7.22 21.33 -19.76
CA GLY A 254 6.10 21.58 -20.67
C GLY A 254 5.34 20.31 -21.04
N ASP A 255 5.20 20.04 -22.34
CA ASP A 255 4.43 18.88 -22.83
C ASP A 255 5.03 17.54 -22.42
N LYS A 256 6.37 17.41 -22.35
CA LYS A 256 7.01 16.18 -21.88
C LYS A 256 6.66 15.86 -20.41
N LEU A 257 6.55 16.89 -19.58
CA LEU A 257 6.10 16.73 -18.19
C LEU A 257 4.64 16.30 -18.12
N ARG A 258 3.80 16.89 -18.98
CA ARG A 258 2.38 16.51 -19.10
C ARG A 258 2.21 15.06 -19.53
N ASP A 259 2.94 14.65 -20.58
CA ASP A 259 2.88 13.29 -21.11
C ASP A 259 3.36 12.25 -20.08
N LEU A 260 4.42 12.56 -19.30
CA LEU A 260 4.90 11.70 -18.23
C LEU A 260 3.79 11.43 -17.22
N PHE A 261 3.15 12.48 -16.71
CA PHE A 261 2.09 12.31 -15.71
C PHE A 261 0.81 11.72 -16.29
N ALA A 262 0.48 12.03 -17.55
CA ALA A 262 -0.64 11.43 -18.26
C ALA A 262 -0.59 9.89 -18.29
N ALA A 263 0.61 9.32 -18.25
CA ALA A 263 0.85 7.88 -18.27
C ALA A 263 0.49 7.17 -16.95
N VAL A 264 0.33 7.91 -15.85
CA VAL A 264 0.07 7.40 -14.50
C VAL A 264 -1.01 8.19 -13.76
N GLU A 265 -1.78 9.01 -14.48
CA GLU A 265 -2.77 9.95 -13.96
C GLU A 265 -4.00 9.23 -13.39
N PRO A 266 -4.31 9.36 -12.07
CA PRO A 266 -5.49 8.75 -11.48
C PRO A 266 -6.81 9.19 -12.12
N LEU A 267 -6.95 10.45 -12.54
CA LEU A 267 -8.19 10.94 -13.16
C LEU A 267 -8.55 10.20 -14.45
N ARG A 268 -7.57 9.70 -15.18
CA ARG A 268 -7.80 8.93 -16.41
C ARG A 268 -8.51 7.60 -16.15
N LEU A 269 -8.35 7.06 -14.93
CA LEU A 269 -8.93 5.77 -14.53
C LEU A 269 -9.99 5.90 -13.41
N ALA A 270 -10.26 7.11 -12.91
CA ALA A 270 -11.16 7.34 -11.78
C ALA A 270 -12.59 6.82 -12.02
N HIS A 271 -13.13 6.95 -13.24
CA HIS A 271 -14.45 6.44 -13.61
C HIS A 271 -14.56 4.91 -13.56
N ARG A 272 -13.44 4.21 -13.46
CA ARG A 272 -13.36 2.75 -13.35
C ARG A 272 -13.40 2.26 -11.89
N LEU A 273 -13.22 3.16 -10.93
CA LEU A 273 -13.39 2.85 -9.50
C LEU A 273 -14.85 2.48 -9.23
N ASP A 274 -15.05 1.59 -8.27
CA ASP A 274 -16.40 1.31 -7.77
C ASP A 274 -16.72 2.31 -6.65
N PRO A 275 -17.68 3.24 -6.83
CA PRO A 275 -18.00 4.22 -5.80
C PRO A 275 -18.62 3.61 -4.54
N GLN A 276 -19.13 2.37 -4.61
CA GLN A 276 -19.71 1.66 -3.47
C GLN A 276 -18.64 1.09 -2.53
N THR A 277 -17.44 0.82 -3.05
CA THR A 277 -16.34 0.19 -2.30
C THR A 277 -15.07 1.05 -2.26
N THR A 278 -15.17 2.32 -2.64
CA THR A 278 -14.06 3.29 -2.61
C THR A 278 -14.34 4.41 -1.64
N TRP A 279 -13.42 4.67 -0.72
CA TRP A 279 -13.46 5.78 0.24
C TRP A 279 -12.24 6.68 0.10
N MET A 280 -12.48 7.99 0.22
CA MET A 280 -11.42 9.00 0.25
C MET A 280 -11.41 9.77 1.57
N TYR A 281 -10.21 10.10 2.03
CA TYR A 281 -9.95 10.94 3.20
C TYR A 281 -9.00 12.06 2.79
N SER A 282 -9.52 13.26 2.61
CA SER A 282 -8.74 14.44 2.19
C SER A 282 -8.60 15.46 3.31
N ALA A 283 -7.59 16.33 3.26
CA ALA A 283 -7.36 17.35 4.25
C ALA A 283 -7.75 18.74 3.71
N THR A 284 -8.62 19.46 4.44
CA THR A 284 -9.22 20.73 3.96
C THR A 284 -8.24 21.89 3.86
N ARG A 285 -7.06 21.79 4.50
CA ARG A 285 -6.00 22.80 4.49
C ARG A 285 -4.69 22.28 3.92
N ASP A 286 -4.77 21.21 3.12
CA ASP A 286 -3.60 20.61 2.48
C ASP A 286 -3.00 21.56 1.44
N GLN A 287 -1.70 21.84 1.59
CA GLN A 287 -0.92 22.66 0.66
C GLN A 287 0.04 21.81 -0.20
N VAL A 288 0.15 20.51 0.07
CA VAL A 288 0.95 19.55 -0.72
C VAL A 288 0.06 18.94 -1.80
N VAL A 289 -1.13 18.48 -1.42
CA VAL A 289 -2.21 18.04 -2.31
C VAL A 289 -3.44 18.92 -2.03
N PRO A 290 -3.53 20.08 -2.66
CA PRO A 290 -4.64 21.01 -2.40
C PRO A 290 -6.02 20.35 -2.53
N PRO A 291 -7.03 20.74 -1.72
CA PRO A 291 -8.36 20.13 -1.72
C PRO A 291 -9.00 20.03 -3.10
N ALA A 292 -8.70 20.97 -3.99
CA ALA A 292 -9.21 20.96 -5.37
C ALA A 292 -8.79 19.68 -6.13
N HIS A 293 -7.59 19.16 -5.90
CA HIS A 293 -7.11 17.92 -6.53
C HIS A 293 -7.81 16.67 -5.99
N ALA A 294 -8.05 16.64 -4.66
CA ALA A 294 -8.82 15.57 -4.02
C ALA A 294 -10.28 15.58 -4.51
N ASN A 295 -10.91 16.76 -4.58
CA ASN A 295 -12.28 16.92 -5.05
C ASN A 295 -12.42 16.48 -6.53
N LYS A 296 -11.47 16.84 -7.41
CA LYS A 296 -11.44 16.37 -8.81
C LYS A 296 -11.46 14.84 -8.89
N LEU A 297 -10.68 14.15 -8.05
CA LEU A 297 -10.63 12.70 -8.04
C LEU A 297 -11.94 12.08 -7.51
N ALA A 298 -12.48 12.62 -6.41
CA ALA A 298 -13.74 12.18 -5.83
C ALA A 298 -14.90 12.34 -6.82
N GLU A 299 -15.00 13.49 -7.50
CA GLU A 299 -16.00 13.77 -8.53
C GLU A 299 -15.86 12.82 -9.73
N ALA A 300 -14.65 12.64 -10.26
CA ALA A 300 -14.38 11.73 -11.37
C ALA A 300 -14.68 10.26 -11.02
N ALA A 301 -14.49 9.85 -9.77
CA ALA A 301 -14.83 8.54 -9.24
C ALA A 301 -16.32 8.44 -8.80
N LYS A 302 -17.09 9.52 -8.90
CA LYS A 302 -18.52 9.62 -8.50
C LYS A 302 -18.75 9.24 -7.04
N LEU A 303 -17.82 9.59 -6.15
CA LEU A 303 -17.97 9.35 -4.72
C LEU A 303 -19.04 10.28 -4.13
N THR A 304 -19.87 9.73 -3.26
CA THR A 304 -20.82 10.50 -2.46
C THR A 304 -20.14 11.10 -1.21
N ASP A 305 -20.80 12.00 -0.51
CA ASP A 305 -20.27 12.61 0.72
C ASP A 305 -19.95 11.57 1.81
N ASP A 306 -20.69 10.45 1.86
CA ASP A 306 -20.42 9.34 2.78
C ASP A 306 -19.13 8.58 2.44
N HIS A 307 -18.66 8.72 1.20
CA HIS A 307 -17.45 8.07 0.70
C HIS A 307 -16.26 9.04 0.54
N HIS A 308 -16.46 10.35 0.77
CA HIS A 308 -15.39 11.36 0.76
C HIS A 308 -15.37 12.17 2.05
N THR A 309 -14.60 11.71 3.03
CA THR A 309 -14.40 12.38 4.31
C THR A 309 -13.37 13.48 4.19
N GLN A 310 -13.75 14.71 4.52
CA GLN A 310 -12.86 15.88 4.54
C GLN A 310 -12.41 16.18 5.99
N LEU A 311 -11.12 15.99 6.26
CA LEU A 311 -10.50 16.18 7.56
C LEU A 311 -10.04 17.62 7.74
N TRP A 312 -10.32 18.23 8.88
CA TRP A 312 -9.84 19.58 9.17
C TRP A 312 -8.37 19.58 9.59
N ALA A 313 -7.48 19.37 8.63
CA ALA A 313 -6.04 19.18 8.79
C ALA A 313 -5.28 19.75 7.59
N ASP A 314 -3.96 19.88 7.72
CA ASP A 314 -3.04 19.95 6.59
C ASP A 314 -2.48 18.57 6.24
N HIS A 315 -1.59 18.50 5.23
CA HIS A 315 -1.03 17.25 4.73
C HIS A 315 -0.34 16.38 5.80
N TYR A 316 0.28 17.01 6.79
CA TYR A 316 1.06 16.32 7.83
C TYR A 316 0.25 16.14 9.11
N THR A 317 -0.55 17.13 9.49
CA THR A 317 -1.38 17.04 10.69
C THR A 317 -2.57 16.10 10.54
N GLY A 318 -2.87 15.64 9.31
CA GLY A 318 -3.82 14.56 9.05
C GLY A 318 -3.54 13.28 9.84
N ILE A 319 -2.28 13.07 10.28
CA ILE A 319 -1.89 11.91 11.09
C ILE A 319 -2.65 11.81 12.44
N ILE A 320 -3.13 12.92 12.98
CA ILE A 320 -3.92 12.91 14.22
C ILE A 320 -5.26 12.18 14.06
N TYR A 321 -5.76 12.06 12.84
CA TYR A 321 -7.01 11.34 12.51
C TYR A 321 -6.80 9.85 12.24
N VAL A 322 -5.56 9.34 12.26
CA VAL A 322 -5.27 7.93 11.98
C VAL A 322 -6.13 6.98 12.81
N PRO A 323 -6.36 7.16 14.12
CA PRO A 323 -7.22 6.24 14.87
C PRO A 323 -8.65 6.16 14.33
N VAL A 324 -9.26 7.30 13.96
CA VAL A 324 -10.62 7.34 13.42
C VAL A 324 -10.67 6.77 12.01
N VAL A 325 -9.69 7.10 11.16
CA VAL A 325 -9.59 6.59 9.79
C VAL A 325 -9.36 5.09 9.78
N VAL A 326 -8.48 4.57 10.64
CA VAL A 326 -8.21 3.12 10.78
C VAL A 326 -9.47 2.38 11.24
N ASP A 327 -10.21 2.90 12.23
CA ASP A 327 -11.48 2.30 12.68
C ASP A 327 -12.51 2.25 11.53
N SER A 328 -12.64 3.35 10.77
CA SER A 328 -13.51 3.42 9.58
C SER A 328 -13.10 2.39 8.52
N ILE A 329 -11.82 2.33 8.16
CA ILE A 329 -11.29 1.35 7.19
C ILE A 329 -11.58 -0.08 7.66
N ALA A 330 -11.26 -0.41 8.91
CA ALA A 330 -11.45 -1.75 9.45
C ALA A 330 -12.94 -2.16 9.45
N LYS A 331 -13.86 -1.23 9.73
CA LYS A 331 -15.30 -1.47 9.63
C LYS A 331 -15.73 -1.77 8.20
N HIS A 332 -15.28 -0.98 7.22
CA HIS A 332 -15.62 -1.21 5.81
C HIS A 332 -15.09 -2.55 5.30
N VAL A 333 -13.81 -2.88 5.60
CA VAL A 333 -13.22 -4.16 5.22
C VAL A 333 -13.99 -5.33 5.81
N LYS A 334 -14.36 -5.29 7.10
CA LYS A 334 -15.13 -6.35 7.75
C LYS A 334 -16.58 -6.45 7.24
N ALA A 335 -17.21 -5.33 6.87
CA ALA A 335 -18.57 -5.31 6.34
C ALA A 335 -18.65 -5.93 4.93
N THR A 336 -17.60 -5.78 4.10
CA THR A 336 -17.53 -6.39 2.76
C THR A 336 -17.61 -7.93 2.82
N GLN A 337 -17.16 -8.54 3.91
CA GLN A 337 -17.23 -10.00 4.13
C GLN A 337 -18.67 -10.51 4.34
N SER A 338 -19.58 -9.66 4.85
CA SER A 338 -20.95 -10.05 5.22
C SER A 338 -21.93 -10.05 4.04
N THR A 339 -21.53 -9.59 2.86
CA THR A 339 -22.42 -9.35 1.71
C THR A 339 -22.19 -10.33 0.54
N GLN A 340 -21.25 -11.26 0.66
CA GLN A 340 -20.96 -12.35 -0.29
C GLN A 340 -21.39 -13.72 0.27
#